data_3f5fc0a55fc5b552e449aa6d10dd17db
#
_entry.id   3f5fc0a55fc5b552e449aa6d10dd17db
#
_cell.length_a   1.000
_cell.length_b   1.000
_cell.length_c   1.000
_cell.angle_alpha   90.00
_cell.angle_beta   90.00
_cell.angle_gamma   90.00
#
_symmetry.space_group_name_H-M   'P 1'
#
loop_
_entity.id
_entity.type
_entity.pdbx_description
1 polymer ?
#
loop_
_entity_poly.entity_id
_entity_poly.type
_entity_poly.pdbx_seq_one_letter_code
_entity_poly.pdbx_strand_id
1 'polypeptide(L)'
;GIKADGNVILFVVDGRQDPYSDGMSGYEPAQTMVDIGCVTAVNCDGCGTSSFVYKREVSDELRVQNSPSDGVERPTLGTLMVISKAKPSGVFDHAILSPNNDLYTPGSAVQFNAIGSDSSGASVALPENVSWRLTEESSAIGTIDPETGLFKGNEGVTGAVTAELVYEGNVVGSTNIQLVHPDSDVFVASI
;
A
#
# COMPACT_ATOMS: atom_id res chain seq x y z
N GLY A 1 -17.67 -9.03 -0.73
CA GLY A 1 -17.70 -10.43 -1.13
C GLY A 1 -17.18 -11.37 -0.08
N ILE A 2 -17.46 -12.65 -0.24
CA ILE A 2 -16.98 -13.71 0.65
C ILE A 2 -16.33 -14.79 -0.22
N LYS A 3 -15.11 -15.19 0.14
CA LYS A 3 -14.37 -16.27 -0.50
C LYS A 3 -14.74 -17.64 0.09
N ALA A 4 -14.42 -18.71 -0.63
CA ALA A 4 -14.72 -20.08 -0.17
C ALA A 4 -14.05 -20.46 1.17
N ASP A 5 -12.92 -19.85 1.48
CA ASP A 5 -12.19 -20.01 2.75
C ASP A 5 -12.74 -19.17 3.91
N GLY A 6 -13.82 -18.39 3.66
CA GLY A 6 -14.46 -17.52 4.64
C GLY A 6 -13.87 -16.09 4.72
N ASN A 7 -12.83 -15.79 3.97
CA ASN A 7 -12.30 -14.45 3.91
C ASN A 7 -13.31 -13.47 3.31
N VAL A 8 -13.45 -12.29 3.94
CA VAL A 8 -14.34 -11.22 3.50
C VAL A 8 -13.53 -10.17 2.74
N ILE A 9 -14.02 -9.80 1.56
CA ILE A 9 -13.46 -8.74 0.72
C ILE A 9 -14.38 -7.52 0.80
N LEU A 10 -13.83 -6.39 1.19
CA LEU A 10 -14.45 -5.08 1.06
C LEU A 10 -13.78 -4.37 -0.12
N PHE A 11 -14.57 -3.96 -1.09
CA PHE A 11 -14.08 -3.37 -2.33
C PHE A 11 -14.81 -2.05 -2.58
N VAL A 12 -14.05 -0.98 -2.78
CA VAL A 12 -14.55 0.35 -3.11
C VAL A 12 -13.88 0.81 -4.40
N VAL A 13 -14.65 1.39 -5.29
CA VAL A 13 -14.19 1.98 -6.55
C VAL A 13 -14.50 3.45 -6.53
N ASP A 14 -13.49 4.27 -6.73
CA ASP A 14 -13.67 5.70 -6.98
C ASP A 14 -14.29 5.92 -8.35
N GLY A 15 -15.07 6.97 -8.49
CA GLY A 15 -15.73 7.26 -9.75
C GLY A 15 -16.24 8.70 -9.86
N ARG A 16 -16.74 9.06 -11.05
CA ARG A 16 -17.25 10.40 -11.38
C ARG A 16 -16.20 11.51 -11.19
N GLN A 17 -14.94 11.19 -11.44
CA GLN A 17 -13.78 12.08 -11.23
C GLN A 17 -12.84 12.00 -12.44
N ASP A 18 -13.36 12.30 -13.65
CA ASP A 18 -12.53 12.37 -14.86
C ASP A 18 -11.42 13.46 -14.70
N PRO A 19 -10.16 13.21 -15.08
CA PRO A 19 -9.61 11.98 -15.69
C PRO A 19 -9.11 10.93 -14.69
N TYR A 20 -9.31 11.12 -13.39
CA TYR A 20 -8.81 10.23 -12.34
C TYR A 20 -9.49 8.85 -12.37
N SER A 21 -10.82 8.83 -12.29
CA SER A 21 -11.61 7.60 -12.37
C SER A 21 -13.06 7.88 -12.74
N ASP A 22 -13.55 7.20 -13.77
CA ASP A 22 -14.97 7.23 -14.16
C ASP A 22 -15.81 6.30 -13.28
N GLY A 23 -15.16 5.36 -12.58
CA GLY A 23 -15.82 4.31 -11.82
C GLY A 23 -16.03 3.05 -12.62
N MET A 24 -16.91 2.19 -12.12
CA MET A 24 -17.28 0.92 -12.73
C MET A 24 -18.78 0.83 -12.96
N SER A 25 -19.19 0.21 -14.07
CA SER A 25 -20.59 -0.19 -14.31
C SER A 25 -20.96 -1.35 -13.38
N GLY A 26 -22.25 -1.57 -13.14
CA GLY A 26 -22.68 -2.62 -12.18
C GLY A 26 -22.21 -4.05 -12.51
N TYR A 27 -21.81 -4.32 -13.74
CA TYR A 27 -21.27 -5.62 -14.16
C TYR A 27 -19.78 -5.79 -13.78
N GLU A 28 -18.98 -4.74 -13.90
CA GLU A 28 -17.54 -4.79 -13.67
C GLU A 28 -17.17 -5.11 -12.23
N PRO A 29 -17.79 -4.51 -11.18
CA PRO A 29 -17.54 -4.92 -9.80
C PRO A 29 -17.92 -6.39 -9.54
N ALA A 30 -18.99 -6.88 -10.18
CA ALA A 30 -19.37 -8.29 -10.04
C ALA A 30 -18.33 -9.22 -10.65
N GLN A 31 -17.80 -8.89 -11.83
CA GLN A 31 -16.72 -9.66 -12.45
C GLN A 31 -15.44 -9.59 -11.62
N THR A 32 -15.08 -8.43 -11.10
CA THR A 32 -13.92 -8.25 -10.21
C THR A 32 -14.04 -9.15 -8.97
N MET A 33 -15.21 -9.25 -8.35
CA MET A 33 -15.42 -10.13 -7.22
C MET A 33 -15.24 -11.62 -7.58
N VAL A 34 -15.67 -12.03 -8.77
CA VAL A 34 -15.44 -13.40 -9.28
C VAL A 34 -13.93 -13.64 -9.47
N ASP A 35 -13.23 -12.70 -10.10
CA ASP A 35 -11.79 -12.81 -10.42
C ASP A 35 -10.93 -12.86 -9.13
N ILE A 36 -11.34 -12.15 -8.08
CA ILE A 36 -10.72 -12.22 -6.74
C ILE A 36 -11.01 -13.56 -6.05
N GLY A 37 -11.98 -14.34 -6.55
CA GLY A 37 -12.33 -15.66 -6.02
C GLY A 37 -13.45 -15.62 -4.98
N CYS A 38 -14.30 -14.61 -4.98
CA CYS A 38 -15.49 -14.60 -4.15
C CYS A 38 -16.55 -15.60 -4.67
N VAL A 39 -17.15 -16.34 -3.77
CA VAL A 39 -18.25 -17.27 -4.08
C VAL A 39 -19.63 -16.62 -3.92
N THR A 40 -19.69 -15.51 -3.22
CA THR A 40 -20.88 -14.65 -3.12
C THR A 40 -20.43 -13.21 -2.91
N ALA A 41 -21.22 -12.26 -3.42
CA ALA A 41 -20.98 -10.84 -3.23
C ALA A 41 -22.30 -10.07 -3.25
N VAL A 42 -22.30 -8.88 -2.66
CA VAL A 42 -23.41 -7.94 -2.68
C VAL A 42 -22.86 -6.56 -3.03
N ASN A 43 -23.53 -5.86 -3.93
CA ASN A 43 -23.27 -4.46 -4.19
C ASN A 43 -24.05 -3.60 -3.19
N CYS A 44 -23.34 -2.74 -2.48
CA CYS A 44 -23.95 -1.77 -1.58
C CYS A 44 -24.29 -0.48 -2.32
N ASP A 45 -24.90 0.47 -1.63
CA ASP A 45 -25.17 1.80 -2.16
C ASP A 45 -23.85 2.50 -2.53
N GLY A 46 -23.92 3.37 -3.51
CA GLY A 46 -22.77 4.04 -4.11
C GLY A 46 -22.88 5.57 -4.06
N CYS A 47 -22.35 6.24 -5.07
CA CYS A 47 -22.28 7.68 -5.20
C CYS A 47 -21.32 8.35 -4.19
N GLY A 48 -21.57 9.62 -3.85
CA GLY A 48 -20.76 10.42 -2.94
C GLY A 48 -20.70 9.92 -1.48
N THR A 49 -21.48 8.87 -1.15
CA THR A 49 -21.43 8.22 0.16
C THR A 49 -20.38 7.09 0.25
N SER A 50 -19.76 6.73 -0.89
CA SER A 50 -18.74 5.69 -0.91
C SER A 50 -17.45 6.20 -0.28
N SER A 51 -17.29 5.93 1.01
CA SER A 51 -16.08 6.26 1.78
C SER A 51 -15.50 5.00 2.39
N PHE A 52 -14.21 4.78 2.19
CA PHE A 52 -13.46 3.68 2.74
C PHE A 52 -12.42 4.21 3.73
N VAL A 53 -12.65 3.93 5.00
CA VAL A 53 -11.81 4.44 6.09
C VAL A 53 -11.20 3.27 6.83
N TYR A 54 -9.89 3.25 6.96
CA TYR A 54 -9.25 2.26 7.81
C TYR A 54 -7.98 2.81 8.48
N LYS A 55 -7.62 2.17 9.56
CA LYS A 55 -6.36 2.37 10.27
C LYS A 55 -5.29 1.54 9.59
N ARG A 56 -4.31 2.18 8.99
CA ARG A 56 -3.15 1.46 8.44
C ARG A 56 -2.36 0.81 9.56
N GLU A 57 -1.69 -0.26 9.23
CA GLU A 57 -0.77 -0.93 10.12
C GLU A 57 0.27 0.07 10.67
N VAL A 58 0.69 -0.10 11.91
CA VAL A 58 1.60 0.77 12.67
C VAL A 58 1.14 2.24 12.78
N SER A 59 -0.09 2.56 12.39
CA SER A 59 -0.68 3.90 12.51
C SER A 59 -1.73 3.92 13.62
N ASP A 60 -1.87 5.04 14.32
CA ASP A 60 -2.96 5.27 15.28
C ASP A 60 -4.12 6.06 14.69
N GLU A 61 -4.02 6.46 13.42
CA GLU A 61 -5.01 7.28 12.76
C GLU A 61 -5.90 6.49 11.80
N LEU A 62 -7.19 6.74 11.89
CA LEU A 62 -8.16 6.38 10.86
C LEU A 62 -8.11 7.44 9.75
N ARG A 63 -7.94 7.00 8.51
CA ARG A 63 -7.93 7.90 7.35
C ARG A 63 -8.81 7.36 6.23
N VAL A 64 -9.44 8.27 5.49
CA VAL A 64 -10.09 7.95 4.22
C VAL A 64 -9.01 7.48 3.24
N GLN A 65 -9.24 6.36 2.61
CA GLN A 65 -8.27 5.72 1.71
C GLN A 65 -8.67 5.81 0.23
N ASN A 66 -9.93 6.12 -0.03
CA ASN A 66 -10.45 6.37 -1.37
C ASN A 66 -10.66 7.87 -1.61
N SER A 67 -11.01 8.25 -2.83
CA SER A 67 -11.40 9.61 -3.21
C SER A 67 -12.92 9.71 -3.35
N PRO A 68 -13.66 10.17 -2.34
CA PRO A 68 -15.11 10.33 -2.44
C PRO A 68 -15.50 11.29 -3.57
N SER A 69 -16.46 10.91 -4.41
CA SER A 69 -16.84 11.70 -5.60
C SER A 69 -17.43 13.09 -5.31
N ASP A 70 -17.80 13.36 -4.08
CA ASP A 70 -18.23 14.70 -3.64
C ASP A 70 -17.07 15.59 -3.18
N GLY A 71 -15.83 15.08 -3.22
CA GLY A 71 -14.63 15.75 -2.72
C GLY A 71 -14.49 15.76 -1.20
N VAL A 72 -15.51 15.33 -0.47
CA VAL A 72 -15.56 15.21 0.99
C VAL A 72 -16.42 14.01 1.38
N GLU A 73 -16.22 13.50 2.59
CA GLU A 73 -17.09 12.47 3.15
C GLU A 73 -18.50 13.02 3.39
N ARG A 74 -19.49 12.24 2.99
CA ARG A 74 -20.90 12.59 3.23
C ARG A 74 -21.38 11.93 4.53
N PRO A 75 -22.08 12.64 5.41
CA PRO A 75 -22.72 12.03 6.58
C PRO A 75 -23.68 10.92 6.17
N THR A 76 -23.55 9.76 6.76
CA THR A 76 -24.42 8.60 6.53
C THR A 76 -25.05 8.11 7.84
N LEU A 77 -26.24 7.48 7.73
CA LEU A 77 -26.94 6.93 8.90
C LEU A 77 -26.40 5.57 9.34
N GLY A 78 -25.62 4.91 8.52
CA GLY A 78 -25.09 3.57 8.80
C GLY A 78 -23.77 3.31 8.11
N THR A 79 -22.91 2.58 8.79
CA THR A 79 -21.61 2.15 8.29
C THR A 79 -21.42 0.65 8.53
N LEU A 80 -20.70 -0.01 7.64
CA LEU A 80 -20.16 -1.33 7.88
C LEU A 80 -18.80 -1.18 8.58
N MET A 81 -18.66 -1.71 9.77
CA MET A 81 -17.41 -1.65 10.53
C MET A 81 -16.79 -3.03 10.69
N VAL A 82 -15.50 -3.13 10.44
CA VAL A 82 -14.67 -4.29 10.79
C VAL A 82 -13.82 -3.92 12.00
N ILE A 83 -13.97 -4.69 13.09
CA ILE A 83 -13.27 -4.43 14.33
C ILE A 83 -12.34 -5.61 14.61
N SER A 84 -11.02 -5.34 14.60
CA SER A 84 -10.04 -6.33 15.07
C SER A 84 -10.17 -6.53 16.58
N LYS A 85 -10.15 -7.81 17.01
CA LYS A 85 -10.07 -8.20 18.42
C LYS A 85 -8.66 -8.65 18.81
N ALA A 86 -7.71 -8.62 17.87
CA ALA A 86 -6.32 -8.91 18.13
C ALA A 86 -5.78 -7.93 19.17
N LYS A 87 -5.04 -8.45 20.14
CA LYS A 87 -4.37 -7.63 21.16
C LYS A 87 -2.92 -7.47 20.76
N PRO A 88 -2.31 -6.26 20.94
CA PRO A 88 -0.89 -6.08 20.75
C PRO A 88 -0.09 -7.10 21.55
N SER A 89 0.81 -7.80 20.88
CA SER A 89 1.71 -8.77 21.50
C SER A 89 2.96 -8.08 22.08
N GLY A 90 3.31 -6.91 21.52
CA GLY A 90 4.54 -6.20 21.81
C GLY A 90 5.81 -6.90 21.33
N VAL A 91 5.66 -7.98 20.54
CA VAL A 91 6.78 -8.75 19.99
C VAL A 91 6.87 -8.45 18.49
N PHE A 92 8.07 -8.07 18.04
CA PHE A 92 8.34 -7.82 16.62
C PHE A 92 7.99 -9.04 15.77
N ASP A 93 7.24 -8.83 14.69
CA ASP A 93 6.84 -9.84 13.70
C ASP A 93 7.38 -9.48 12.32
N HIS A 94 7.15 -8.24 11.87
CA HIS A 94 7.62 -7.76 10.57
C HIS A 94 7.81 -6.24 10.58
N ALA A 95 8.28 -5.68 9.47
CA ALA A 95 8.49 -4.24 9.29
C ALA A 95 7.64 -3.68 8.15
N ILE A 96 7.04 -2.52 8.39
CA ILE A 96 6.39 -1.69 7.36
C ILE A 96 7.42 -0.69 6.86
N LEU A 97 7.64 -0.69 5.55
CA LEU A 97 8.65 0.12 4.89
C LEU A 97 8.01 1.26 4.09
N SER A 98 8.73 2.37 4.00
CA SER A 98 8.35 3.54 3.20
C SER A 98 9.60 4.20 2.60
N PRO A 99 9.47 4.91 1.44
CA PRO A 99 8.29 5.07 0.60
C PRO A 99 7.86 3.76 -0.06
N ASN A 100 6.63 3.71 -0.61
CA ASN A 100 6.10 2.54 -1.30
C ASN A 100 5.25 2.95 -2.50
N ASN A 101 5.57 2.39 -3.67
CA ASN A 101 4.97 2.70 -4.98
C ASN A 101 5.15 4.16 -5.45
N ASP A 102 6.10 4.88 -4.90
CA ASP A 102 6.41 6.24 -5.30
C ASP A 102 7.31 6.27 -6.56
N LEU A 103 7.22 7.37 -7.30
CA LEU A 103 8.01 7.60 -8.52
C LEU A 103 9.12 8.60 -8.24
N TYR A 104 10.30 8.31 -8.78
CA TYR A 104 11.48 9.16 -8.69
C TYR A 104 12.17 9.25 -10.05
N THR A 105 13.01 10.24 -10.24
CA THR A 105 13.85 10.36 -11.43
C THR A 105 15.15 9.56 -11.28
N PRO A 106 15.77 9.10 -12.38
CA PRO A 106 17.11 8.52 -12.35
C PRO A 106 18.12 9.43 -11.63
N GLY A 107 19.04 8.84 -10.90
CA GLY A 107 20.02 9.56 -10.09
C GLY A 107 19.51 10.08 -8.74
N SER A 108 18.24 9.94 -8.43
CA SER A 108 17.69 10.35 -7.13
C SER A 108 18.29 9.58 -5.96
N ALA A 109 18.44 10.30 -4.84
CA ALA A 109 18.68 9.70 -3.54
C ALA A 109 17.35 9.57 -2.78
N VAL A 110 17.02 8.36 -2.33
CA VAL A 110 15.75 8.08 -1.63
C VAL A 110 16.05 7.46 -0.27
N GLN A 111 15.55 8.06 0.80
CA GLN A 111 15.65 7.51 2.13
C GLN A 111 14.52 6.51 2.37
N PHE A 112 14.85 5.23 2.50
CA PHE A 112 13.92 4.24 2.99
C PHE A 112 13.88 4.27 4.52
N ASN A 113 12.67 4.11 5.06
CA ASN A 113 12.40 4.07 6.49
C ASN A 113 11.65 2.78 6.83
N ALA A 114 11.81 2.32 8.08
CA ALA A 114 11.14 1.13 8.57
C ALA A 114 10.51 1.39 9.94
N ILE A 115 9.33 0.81 10.15
CA ILE A 115 8.64 0.79 11.44
C ILE A 115 8.32 -0.66 11.76
N GLY A 116 8.69 -1.14 12.94
CA GLY A 116 8.37 -2.48 13.39
C GLY A 116 6.88 -2.64 13.70
N SER A 117 6.35 -3.78 13.32
CA SER A 117 4.99 -4.21 13.59
C SER A 117 4.97 -5.53 14.36
N ASP A 118 4.00 -5.71 15.24
CA ASP A 118 3.67 -7.01 15.79
C ASP A 118 2.59 -7.72 14.95
N SER A 119 2.29 -8.97 15.27
CA SER A 119 1.29 -9.77 14.56
C SER A 119 -0.14 -9.22 14.61
N SER A 120 -0.40 -8.18 15.40
CA SER A 120 -1.69 -7.49 15.47
C SER A 120 -1.75 -6.22 14.62
N GLY A 121 -0.61 -5.80 14.04
CA GLY A 121 -0.46 -4.53 13.34
C GLY A 121 -0.13 -3.35 14.24
N ALA A 122 0.19 -3.59 15.52
CA ALA A 122 0.61 -2.53 16.44
C ALA A 122 2.10 -2.21 16.26
N SER A 123 2.45 -0.93 16.38
CA SER A 123 3.85 -0.49 16.28
C SER A 123 4.68 -1.02 17.44
N VAL A 124 5.85 -1.54 17.12
CA VAL A 124 6.87 -2.00 18.07
C VAL A 124 8.24 -1.50 17.66
N ALA A 125 9.22 -1.53 18.56
CA ALA A 125 10.59 -1.21 18.22
C ALA A 125 11.15 -2.22 17.20
N LEU A 126 11.94 -1.72 16.25
CA LEU A 126 12.72 -2.59 15.38
C LEU A 126 13.78 -3.32 16.20
N PRO A 127 14.10 -4.58 15.87
CA PRO A 127 15.23 -5.27 16.45
C PRO A 127 16.54 -4.53 16.15
N GLU A 128 17.52 -4.72 17.02
CA GLU A 128 18.90 -4.35 16.71
C GLU A 128 19.43 -5.24 15.55
N ASN A 129 20.39 -4.73 14.80
CA ASN A 129 21.05 -5.46 13.69
C ASN A 129 20.14 -5.81 12.50
N VAL A 130 19.11 -5.02 12.22
CA VAL A 130 18.46 -5.04 10.91
C VAL A 130 19.39 -4.45 9.85
N SER A 131 19.28 -4.94 8.61
CA SER A 131 20.06 -4.41 7.49
C SER A 131 19.23 -4.28 6.25
N TRP A 132 19.54 -3.26 5.43
CA TRP A 132 18.89 -3.03 4.14
C TRP A 132 19.64 -3.74 3.02
N ARG A 133 18.90 -4.22 2.04
CA ARG A 133 19.45 -4.68 0.77
C ARG A 133 18.50 -4.40 -0.38
N LEU A 134 19.01 -4.44 -1.60
CA LEU A 134 18.20 -4.49 -2.81
C LEU A 134 18.06 -5.96 -3.26
N THR A 135 16.99 -6.25 -4.00
CA THR A 135 16.91 -7.50 -4.75
C THR A 135 18.00 -7.53 -5.83
N GLU A 136 18.28 -8.71 -6.37
CA GLU A 136 19.31 -8.88 -7.41
C GLU A 136 19.01 -8.01 -8.63
N GLU A 137 17.77 -7.99 -9.09
CA GLU A 137 17.30 -7.18 -10.22
C GLU A 137 17.47 -5.68 -9.96
N SER A 138 17.19 -5.25 -8.76
CA SER A 138 17.27 -3.83 -8.35
C SER A 138 18.70 -3.33 -8.18
N SER A 139 19.65 -4.23 -7.95
CA SER A 139 21.08 -3.89 -7.81
C SER A 139 21.71 -3.35 -9.09
N ALA A 140 21.10 -3.59 -10.25
CA ALA A 140 21.51 -2.99 -11.52
C ALA A 140 21.06 -1.53 -11.66
N ILE A 141 20.04 -1.10 -10.87
CA ILE A 141 19.40 0.21 -10.97
C ILE A 141 20.05 1.22 -10.00
N GLY A 142 20.62 0.74 -8.90
CA GLY A 142 21.23 1.60 -7.90
C GLY A 142 21.89 0.83 -6.78
N THR A 143 22.25 1.55 -5.72
CA THR A 143 22.86 0.99 -4.50
C THR A 143 22.08 1.43 -3.28
N ILE A 144 22.09 0.62 -2.22
CA ILE A 144 21.50 0.98 -0.92
C ILE A 144 22.57 0.86 0.19
N ASP A 145 22.57 1.79 1.09
CA ASP A 145 23.38 1.69 2.29
C ASP A 145 22.73 0.71 3.28
N PRO A 146 23.42 -0.35 3.70
CA PRO A 146 22.81 -1.42 4.49
C PRO A 146 22.46 -1.00 5.93
N GLU A 147 23.06 0.05 6.46
CA GLU A 147 22.81 0.52 7.82
C GLU A 147 21.74 1.60 7.85
N THR A 148 21.77 2.53 6.89
CA THR A 148 20.89 3.70 6.90
C THR A 148 19.66 3.56 6.04
N GLY A 149 19.65 2.65 5.05
CA GLY A 149 18.56 2.53 4.07
C GLY A 149 18.57 3.64 3.02
N LEU A 150 19.67 4.40 2.89
CA LEU A 150 19.80 5.41 1.85
C LEU A 150 20.07 4.75 0.49
N PHE A 151 19.10 4.80 -0.39
CA PHE A 151 19.22 4.36 -1.78
C PHE A 151 19.76 5.48 -2.65
N LYS A 152 20.60 5.14 -3.63
CA LYS A 152 21.08 6.03 -4.68
C LYS A 152 20.89 5.36 -6.02
N GLY A 153 20.03 5.94 -6.86
CA GLY A 153 19.80 5.49 -8.21
C GLY A 153 20.99 5.83 -9.13
N ASN A 154 21.22 4.99 -10.13
CA ASN A 154 22.19 5.27 -11.19
C ASN A 154 21.64 6.32 -12.16
N GLU A 155 22.50 7.21 -12.65
CA GLU A 155 22.14 8.22 -13.62
C GLU A 155 21.62 7.58 -14.92
N GLY A 156 20.48 8.07 -15.42
CA GLY A 156 19.89 7.62 -16.68
C GLY A 156 19.31 6.20 -16.68
N VAL A 157 19.31 5.51 -15.52
CA VAL A 157 18.77 4.15 -15.42
C VAL A 157 17.36 4.21 -14.83
N THR A 158 16.39 3.65 -15.56
CA THR A 158 14.99 3.52 -15.12
C THR A 158 14.65 2.09 -14.73
N GLY A 159 13.61 1.90 -13.94
CA GLY A 159 13.10 0.59 -13.57
C GLY A 159 12.53 0.54 -12.16
N ALA A 160 11.94 -0.62 -11.84
CA ALA A 160 11.42 -0.88 -10.51
C ALA A 160 12.56 -1.25 -9.54
N VAL A 161 12.57 -0.61 -8.40
CA VAL A 161 13.54 -0.85 -7.33
C VAL A 161 12.80 -1.46 -6.14
N THR A 162 13.21 -2.65 -5.73
CA THR A 162 12.71 -3.32 -4.53
C THR A 162 13.79 -3.29 -3.46
N ALA A 163 13.49 -2.66 -2.34
CA ALA A 163 14.31 -2.65 -1.14
C ALA A 163 13.71 -3.60 -0.09
N GLU A 164 14.58 -4.34 0.55
CA GLU A 164 14.23 -5.31 1.60
C GLU A 164 14.95 -4.96 2.90
N LEU A 165 14.22 -5.11 4.02
CA LEU A 165 14.81 -5.11 5.36
C LEU A 165 15.01 -6.55 5.81
N VAL A 166 16.20 -6.85 6.30
CA VAL A 166 16.60 -8.20 6.70
C VAL A 166 16.93 -8.21 8.20
N TYR A 167 16.43 -9.21 8.89
CA TYR A 167 16.75 -9.51 10.28
C TYR A 167 17.02 -11.01 10.44
N GLU A 168 18.15 -11.36 11.07
CA GLU A 168 18.61 -12.76 11.26
C GLU A 168 18.58 -13.59 9.96
N GLY A 169 18.90 -12.97 8.82
CA GLY A 169 18.94 -13.60 7.50
C GLY A 169 17.58 -13.73 6.79
N ASN A 170 16.49 -13.38 7.45
CA ASN A 170 15.15 -13.40 6.88
C ASN A 170 14.72 -12.00 6.41
N VAL A 171 13.98 -11.93 5.30
CA VAL A 171 13.31 -10.68 4.88
C VAL A 171 12.13 -10.44 5.81
N VAL A 172 12.16 -9.33 6.53
CA VAL A 172 11.12 -8.94 7.48
C VAL A 172 10.27 -7.77 6.98
N GLY A 173 10.61 -7.19 5.85
CA GLY A 173 9.84 -6.18 5.16
C GLY A 173 10.36 -5.96 3.75
N SER A 174 9.48 -5.55 2.84
CA SER A 174 9.83 -5.22 1.46
C SER A 174 9.00 -4.03 0.97
N THR A 175 9.60 -3.19 0.13
CA THR A 175 8.93 -2.04 -0.48
C THR A 175 9.47 -1.78 -1.86
N ASN A 176 8.66 -1.12 -2.71
CA ASN A 176 9.09 -0.79 -4.06
C ASN A 176 8.95 0.72 -4.33
N ILE A 177 9.84 1.21 -5.19
CA ILE A 177 9.72 2.50 -5.87
C ILE A 177 10.01 2.29 -7.35
N GLN A 178 9.76 3.31 -8.16
CA GLN A 178 10.08 3.25 -9.57
C GLN A 178 10.87 4.46 -10.02
N LEU A 179 11.96 4.25 -10.73
CA LEU A 179 12.70 5.31 -11.40
C LEU A 179 12.17 5.46 -12.83
N VAL A 180 11.68 6.67 -13.16
CA VAL A 180 11.08 6.99 -14.47
C VAL A 180 11.64 8.28 -15.01
N HIS A 181 11.78 8.38 -16.34
CA HIS A 181 12.12 9.66 -16.95
C HIS A 181 10.93 10.62 -16.92
N PRO A 182 11.14 11.91 -16.65
CA PRO A 182 10.07 12.91 -16.63
C PRO A 182 9.38 13.09 -17.99
N ASP A 183 10.04 12.69 -19.08
CA ASP A 183 9.50 12.77 -20.45
C ASP A 183 8.70 11.52 -20.87
N SER A 184 8.63 10.49 -20.03
CA SER A 184 7.69 9.39 -20.27
C SER A 184 6.28 9.87 -19.91
N ASP A 185 5.30 9.56 -20.78
CA ASP A 185 3.88 9.94 -20.63
C ASP A 185 3.18 9.34 -19.39
N VAL A 186 3.91 9.19 -18.31
CA VAL A 186 3.37 8.72 -17.04
C VAL A 186 2.91 9.94 -16.25
N PHE A 187 1.66 10.31 -16.45
CA PHE A 187 0.98 11.24 -15.56
C PHE A 187 0.62 10.50 -14.28
N VAL A 188 1.33 10.80 -13.19
CA VAL A 188 0.93 10.37 -11.87
C VAL A 188 0.12 11.51 -11.26
N ALA A 189 -1.17 11.32 -11.17
CA ALA A 189 -1.96 12.08 -10.24
C ALA A 189 -1.60 11.60 -8.83
N SER A 190 -0.69 12.29 -8.16
CA SER A 190 -0.50 12.12 -6.72
C SER A 190 -1.65 12.83 -6.01
N ILE A 191 -2.39 12.11 -5.26
CA ILE A 191 -3.38 12.64 -4.31
C ILE A 191 -2.79 12.53 -2.92
#